data_c343ba4ecde74c833b8b5d8874fb814a
#
_entry.id   c343ba4ecde74c833b8b5d8874fb814a
#
_cell.length_a   1.000
_cell.length_b   1.000
_cell.length_c   1.000
_cell.angle_alpha   90.00
_cell.angle_beta   90.00
_cell.angle_gamma   90.00
#
_symmetry.space_group_name_H-M   'P 1'
#
loop_
_entity.id
_entity.type
_entity.pdbx_description
1 polymer ?
#
loop_
_entity_poly.entity_id
_entity_poly.type
_entity_poly.pdbx_seq_one_letter_code
_entity_poly.pdbx_strand_id
1 'polypeptide(L)'
;MTNKSNFLILALLLCTMTARAQYNQVIASTHSDYKSENDIPYREAAVGYAQERCKLDVYYPTNAQDAPVVVWFHGGGIEGGEKHIDPQLRNSGLVVVAANYRLLPKAKIDDILDDAAAAVAWTYKNIAKYNGSRRKIFLAGHSAGGYLLDLIGLDKRWLAKYGVDADSLAALVPFSGQCVTHYNIRKQQGIPPLQATIDQYAPLTYVRADAPPIVIISGDRELELFGRYEEQAYFWRMLKLVGHKDVTLYEMQGYDHGVMPQPAYKILKDHIRRITAKMTSALPVPTINTERQAEYRFAWQKEYIRRDARIDDSVLHLGTNNGYYDLTAETGAMISQLRDFTVSVHYKVSSGNELDGYGHFLFAFSALAENSAHEGPYMAMRLNEQRFETSTGGYEHEEIIMTGDKPRRDVWHHAIYRQQNHNGELFIDGKLIGRNDRMPILAEIFKDAPANCWIGRAPFHGDKYLAQTDISDFRIYTYAVSDKDMRQLMKQARASVSTSASGRE
;
A
#
# COMPACT_ATOMS: atom_id res chain seq x y z
N MET A 1 24.07 1.44 -57.54
CA MET A 1 23.22 0.75 -56.55
C MET A 1 23.69 1.04 -55.12
N THR A 2 23.84 2.30 -54.71
CA THR A 2 24.44 2.67 -53.39
C THR A 2 23.67 3.73 -52.63
N ASN A 3 22.45 4.11 -53.06
CA ASN A 3 21.73 5.21 -52.42
C ASN A 3 20.46 4.82 -51.60
N LYS A 4 20.02 3.56 -51.64
CA LYS A 4 18.83 3.12 -50.88
C LYS A 4 19.16 2.63 -49.46
N SER A 5 20.36 2.06 -49.24
CA SER A 5 20.76 1.56 -47.91
C SER A 5 21.06 2.69 -46.92
N ASN A 6 21.63 3.79 -47.38
CA ASN A 6 21.97 4.93 -46.49
C ASN A 6 20.73 5.72 -46.03
N PHE A 7 19.66 5.72 -46.84
CA PHE A 7 18.40 6.37 -46.45
C PHE A 7 17.64 5.57 -45.38
N LEU A 8 17.72 4.26 -45.41
CA LEU A 8 17.07 3.40 -44.40
C LEU A 8 17.77 3.48 -43.03
N ILE A 9 19.11 3.56 -43.03
CA ILE A 9 19.91 3.68 -41.80
C ILE A 9 19.70 5.07 -41.15
N LEU A 10 19.61 6.13 -41.97
CA LEU A 10 19.33 7.49 -41.46
C LEU A 10 17.90 7.63 -40.90
N ALA A 11 16.91 6.98 -41.53
CA ALA A 11 15.53 6.94 -41.05
C ALA A 11 15.38 6.14 -39.71
N LEU A 12 16.11 5.01 -39.58
CA LEU A 12 16.14 4.23 -38.33
C LEU A 12 16.84 5.02 -37.19
N LEU A 13 17.93 5.73 -37.49
CA LEU A 13 18.63 6.57 -36.51
C LEU A 13 17.76 7.78 -36.09
N LEU A 14 17.03 8.42 -37.00
CA LEU A 14 16.08 9.49 -36.62
C LEU A 14 14.88 8.96 -35.78
N CYS A 15 14.33 7.77 -36.13
CA CYS A 15 13.28 7.15 -35.33
C CYS A 15 13.76 6.77 -33.91
N THR A 16 14.99 6.30 -33.77
CA THR A 16 15.54 5.98 -32.44
C THR A 16 15.87 7.22 -31.62
N MET A 17 16.27 8.33 -32.28
CA MET A 17 16.49 9.61 -31.58
C MET A 17 15.19 10.28 -31.15
N THR A 18 14.13 10.21 -31.95
CA THR A 18 12.81 10.76 -31.55
C THR A 18 12.16 9.91 -30.47
N ALA A 19 12.26 8.57 -30.51
CA ALA A 19 11.78 7.68 -29.46
C ALA A 19 12.55 7.91 -28.14
N ARG A 20 13.87 8.12 -28.21
CA ARG A 20 14.70 8.42 -27.05
C ARG A 20 14.42 9.83 -26.47
N ALA A 21 14.14 10.81 -27.32
CA ALA A 21 13.73 12.16 -26.90
C ALA A 21 12.35 12.15 -26.27
N GLN A 22 11.37 11.42 -26.83
CA GLN A 22 10.05 11.24 -26.24
C GLN A 22 10.12 10.44 -24.92
N TYR A 23 10.94 9.38 -24.86
CA TYR A 23 11.16 8.62 -23.62
C TYR A 23 11.78 9.49 -22.53
N ASN A 24 12.76 10.32 -22.87
CA ASN A 24 13.36 11.27 -21.93
C ASN A 24 12.40 12.41 -21.54
N GLN A 25 11.50 12.87 -22.43
CA GLN A 25 10.45 13.83 -22.08
C GLN A 25 9.38 13.24 -21.16
N VAL A 26 8.99 11.98 -21.36
CA VAL A 26 8.05 11.29 -20.46
C VAL A 26 8.67 11.06 -19.08
N ILE A 27 9.97 10.74 -19.01
CA ILE A 27 10.68 10.62 -17.71
C ILE A 27 10.87 12.00 -17.06
N ALA A 28 11.13 13.05 -17.84
CA ALA A 28 11.26 14.42 -17.32
C ALA A 28 9.92 14.99 -16.80
N SER A 29 8.79 14.56 -17.34
CA SER A 29 7.46 15.01 -16.89
C SER A 29 6.95 14.33 -15.62
N THR A 30 7.63 13.29 -15.12
CA THR A 30 7.30 12.60 -13.87
C THR A 30 8.16 13.02 -12.68
N HIS A 31 9.13 13.94 -12.86
CA HIS A 31 9.89 14.48 -11.75
C HIS A 31 9.08 15.60 -11.09
N SER A 32 8.60 15.32 -9.90
CA SER A 32 8.08 16.34 -9.01
C SER A 32 9.18 17.39 -8.77
N ASP A 33 8.87 18.67 -8.99
CA ASP A 33 9.77 19.74 -8.59
C ASP A 33 9.88 19.73 -7.06
N TYR A 34 11.10 19.76 -6.55
CA TYR A 34 11.36 19.76 -5.11
C TYR A 34 11.97 21.08 -4.68
N LYS A 35 11.65 21.46 -3.45
CA LYS A 35 12.26 22.61 -2.75
C LYS A 35 12.83 22.18 -1.42
N SER A 36 13.80 22.96 -0.93
CA SER A 36 14.33 22.84 0.43
C SER A 36 14.17 24.15 1.18
N GLU A 37 13.77 24.02 2.44
CA GLU A 37 13.98 25.08 3.44
C GLU A 37 14.92 24.53 4.51
N ASN A 38 15.94 25.28 4.82
CA ASN A 38 17.03 24.83 5.70
C ASN A 38 17.08 25.67 6.97
N ASP A 39 17.65 25.08 8.03
CA ASP A 39 17.92 25.72 9.32
C ASP A 39 16.69 26.32 10.01
N ILE A 40 15.54 25.70 9.81
CA ILE A 40 14.29 26.12 10.43
C ILE A 40 14.34 25.80 11.93
N PRO A 41 14.23 26.78 12.84
CA PRO A 41 14.18 26.51 14.26
C PRO A 41 12.87 25.82 14.64
N TYR A 42 12.95 24.67 15.30
CA TYR A 42 11.76 23.94 15.78
C TYR A 42 11.44 24.20 17.27
N ARG A 43 12.27 24.97 17.96
CA ARG A 43 12.01 25.50 19.29
C ARG A 43 11.87 27.01 19.25
N GLU A 44 10.69 27.49 19.59
CA GLU A 44 10.44 28.92 19.77
C GLU A 44 11.22 29.41 21.01
N ALA A 45 11.84 30.59 20.93
CA ALA A 45 12.61 31.21 22.00
C ALA A 45 13.80 30.37 22.57
N ALA A 46 14.36 29.45 21.77
CA ALA A 46 15.57 28.75 22.15
C ALA A 46 16.77 29.70 22.28
N VAL A 47 17.58 29.49 23.30
CA VAL A 47 18.81 30.28 23.55
C VAL A 47 20.02 29.35 23.67
N GLY A 48 21.22 29.90 23.45
CA GLY A 48 22.49 29.21 23.63
C GLY A 48 22.59 27.95 22.77
N TYR A 49 22.99 26.82 23.35
CA TYR A 49 23.23 25.58 22.59
C TYR A 49 21.95 25.02 21.95
N ALA A 50 20.77 25.22 22.55
CA ALA A 50 19.52 24.84 21.92
C ALA A 50 19.22 25.70 20.67
N GLN A 51 19.52 27.00 20.68
CA GLN A 51 19.38 27.88 19.52
C GLN A 51 20.35 27.48 18.37
N GLU A 52 21.52 27.01 18.72
CA GLU A 52 22.51 26.51 17.76
C GLU A 52 22.02 25.22 17.08
N ARG A 53 21.60 24.25 17.90
CA ARG A 53 21.34 22.86 17.43
C ARG A 53 19.90 22.56 17.04
N CYS A 54 18.90 23.16 17.69
CA CYS A 54 17.50 22.78 17.48
C CYS A 54 16.93 23.36 16.18
N LYS A 55 17.49 22.92 15.06
CA LYS A 55 17.12 23.29 13.69
C LYS A 55 16.86 22.04 12.85
N LEU A 56 16.00 22.19 11.88
CA LEU A 56 15.70 21.14 10.90
C LEU A 56 15.70 21.68 9.48
N ASP A 57 15.85 20.78 8.51
CA ASP A 57 15.67 21.03 7.10
C ASP A 57 14.44 20.29 6.59
N VAL A 58 13.69 20.92 5.69
CA VAL A 58 12.54 20.30 5.02
C VAL A 58 12.80 20.25 3.53
N TYR A 59 12.76 19.05 2.94
CA TYR A 59 12.83 18.80 1.52
C TYR A 59 11.49 18.23 1.05
N TYR A 60 10.82 18.88 0.11
CA TYR A 60 9.43 18.56 -0.19
C TYR A 60 9.06 18.74 -1.67
N PRO A 61 8.13 17.91 -2.21
CA PRO A 61 7.62 18.05 -3.56
C PRO A 61 6.64 19.24 -3.64
N THR A 62 6.77 20.07 -4.68
CA THR A 62 5.94 21.28 -4.83
C THR A 62 4.58 21.00 -5.46
N ASN A 63 4.44 19.90 -6.19
CA ASN A 63 3.25 19.49 -6.94
C ASN A 63 2.49 18.29 -6.33
N ALA A 64 2.89 17.83 -5.14
CA ALA A 64 2.18 16.79 -4.40
C ALA A 64 1.21 17.39 -3.37
N GLN A 65 0.23 16.61 -2.95
CA GLN A 65 -0.63 16.89 -1.80
C GLN A 65 -0.69 15.65 -0.91
N ASP A 66 -0.77 15.86 0.40
CA ASP A 66 -0.89 14.78 1.39
C ASP A 66 0.23 13.72 1.29
N ALA A 67 1.46 14.15 0.93
CA ALA A 67 2.61 13.29 0.74
C ALA A 67 3.04 12.64 2.06
N PRO A 68 3.55 11.39 2.05
CA PRO A 68 4.16 10.77 3.24
C PRO A 68 5.37 11.57 3.71
N VAL A 69 5.58 11.60 5.02
CA VAL A 69 6.60 12.40 5.69
C VAL A 69 7.58 11.49 6.41
N VAL A 70 8.87 11.68 6.19
CA VAL A 70 9.94 11.02 6.97
C VAL A 70 10.60 12.06 7.84
N VAL A 71 10.52 11.90 9.16
CA VAL A 71 11.37 12.65 10.11
C VAL A 71 12.62 11.82 10.33
N TRP A 72 13.74 12.34 9.87
CA TRP A 72 15.04 11.68 9.90
C TRP A 72 15.92 12.21 11.01
N PHE A 73 16.41 11.31 11.87
CA PHE A 73 17.39 11.59 12.91
C PHE A 73 18.75 10.98 12.54
N HIS A 74 19.79 11.80 12.54
CA HIS A 74 21.15 11.37 12.21
C HIS A 74 21.78 10.50 13.31
N GLY A 75 22.81 9.73 12.95
CA GLY A 75 23.65 8.98 13.87
C GLY A 75 24.72 9.85 14.54
N GLY A 76 25.74 9.19 15.10
CA GLY A 76 26.89 9.86 15.73
C GLY A 76 26.95 9.67 17.24
N GLY A 77 26.34 8.59 17.77
CA GLY A 77 26.49 8.18 19.17
C GLY A 77 25.93 9.18 20.20
N ILE A 78 25.01 10.06 19.80
CA ILE A 78 24.50 11.20 20.58
C ILE A 78 25.61 12.17 21.08
N GLU A 79 26.83 12.03 20.59
CA GLU A 79 27.99 12.90 20.88
C GLU A 79 28.41 13.72 19.65
N GLY A 80 27.96 13.35 18.44
CA GLY A 80 28.29 13.99 17.17
C GLY A 80 27.18 13.83 16.12
N GLY A 81 27.46 14.30 14.92
CA GLY A 81 26.56 14.20 13.77
C GLY A 81 25.83 15.50 13.44
N GLU A 82 25.33 15.56 12.21
CA GLU A 82 24.61 16.68 11.64
C GLU A 82 23.41 16.21 10.83
N LYS A 83 22.34 17.03 10.82
CA LYS A 83 21.19 16.81 9.97
C LYS A 83 21.58 16.76 8.50
N HIS A 84 21.04 15.84 7.77
CA HIS A 84 21.24 15.72 6.33
C HIS A 84 20.07 15.02 5.69
N ILE A 85 19.84 15.31 4.42
CA ILE A 85 18.86 14.61 3.60
C ILE A 85 19.62 13.70 2.65
N ASP A 86 19.54 12.39 2.92
CA ASP A 86 20.23 11.39 2.13
C ASP A 86 19.77 11.43 0.65
N PRO A 87 20.69 11.33 -0.32
CA PRO A 87 20.34 11.28 -1.74
C PRO A 87 19.30 10.24 -2.11
N GLN A 88 19.24 9.10 -1.41
CA GLN A 88 18.26 8.04 -1.65
C GLN A 88 16.83 8.38 -1.21
N LEU A 89 16.64 9.39 -0.36
CA LEU A 89 15.34 9.94 0.01
C LEU A 89 14.89 11.09 -0.90
N ARG A 90 15.80 11.63 -1.72
CA ARG A 90 15.45 12.72 -2.64
C ARG A 90 14.61 12.21 -3.80
N ASN A 91 13.75 13.07 -4.32
CA ASN A 91 12.89 12.80 -5.50
C ASN A 91 12.08 11.50 -5.40
N SER A 92 11.65 11.12 -4.20
CA SER A 92 11.01 9.83 -3.91
C SER A 92 9.50 9.91 -3.61
N GLY A 93 8.87 11.07 -3.84
CA GLY A 93 7.47 11.32 -3.50
C GLY A 93 7.25 11.64 -2.01
N LEU A 94 8.32 11.78 -1.24
CA LEU A 94 8.28 12.01 0.21
C LEU A 94 8.57 13.47 0.55
N VAL A 95 8.01 13.93 1.66
CA VAL A 95 8.54 15.06 2.41
C VAL A 95 9.57 14.51 3.40
N VAL A 96 10.78 15.08 3.42
CA VAL A 96 11.84 14.67 4.36
C VAL A 96 12.15 15.82 5.30
N VAL A 97 12.03 15.57 6.59
CA VAL A 97 12.39 16.50 7.66
C VAL A 97 13.62 15.96 8.37
N ALA A 98 14.79 16.55 8.12
CA ALA A 98 16.04 16.14 8.78
C ALA A 98 16.31 17.05 9.98
N ALA A 99 16.40 16.50 11.16
CA ALA A 99 16.51 17.27 12.40
C ALA A 99 17.88 17.10 13.07
N ASN A 100 18.48 18.23 13.47
CA ASN A 100 19.54 18.27 14.48
C ASN A 100 18.90 18.20 15.87
N TYR A 101 19.67 17.78 16.83
CA TYR A 101 19.36 17.77 18.27
C TYR A 101 20.61 18.10 19.06
N ARG A 102 20.48 18.54 20.30
CA ARG A 102 21.63 18.79 21.17
C ARG A 102 22.39 17.48 21.43
N LEU A 103 23.67 17.59 21.76
CA LEU A 103 24.58 16.46 21.88
C LEU A 103 25.27 16.45 23.26
N LEU A 104 25.64 15.24 23.71
CA LEU A 104 26.53 15.04 24.84
C LEU A 104 27.92 15.63 24.53
N PRO A 105 28.70 16.04 25.52
CA PRO A 105 28.32 16.22 26.93
C PRO A 105 27.70 17.58 27.20
N LYS A 106 27.48 18.44 26.16
CA LYS A 106 26.95 19.80 26.32
C LYS A 106 25.48 19.84 26.72
N ALA A 107 24.73 18.76 26.51
CA ALA A 107 23.35 18.58 26.92
C ALA A 107 23.17 17.26 27.69
N LYS A 108 22.10 17.15 28.48
CA LYS A 108 21.73 15.91 29.13
C LYS A 108 20.90 15.06 28.18
N ILE A 109 20.78 13.74 28.45
CA ILE A 109 19.97 12.85 27.62
C ILE A 109 18.50 13.27 27.56
N ASP A 110 17.93 13.76 28.66
CA ASP A 110 16.54 14.26 28.70
C ASP A 110 16.37 15.47 27.75
N ASP A 111 17.35 16.36 27.65
CA ASP A 111 17.33 17.48 26.71
C ASP A 111 17.36 17.00 25.27
N ILE A 112 18.13 15.95 24.98
CA ILE A 112 18.28 15.37 23.64
C ILE A 112 16.98 14.68 23.20
N LEU A 113 16.37 13.90 24.09
CA LEU A 113 15.08 13.25 23.85
C LEU A 113 13.95 14.27 23.68
N ASP A 114 13.97 15.32 24.49
CA ASP A 114 13.01 16.42 24.40
C ASP A 114 13.16 17.20 23.07
N ASP A 115 14.39 17.36 22.56
CA ASP A 115 14.65 17.96 21.26
C ASP A 115 14.10 17.09 20.12
N ALA A 116 14.33 15.79 20.16
CA ALA A 116 13.77 14.86 19.18
C ALA A 116 12.22 14.89 19.18
N ALA A 117 11.61 14.90 20.37
CA ALA A 117 10.14 15.01 20.48
C ALA A 117 9.62 16.36 19.97
N ALA A 118 10.33 17.47 20.27
CA ALA A 118 9.98 18.80 19.77
C ALA A 118 10.06 18.91 18.24
N ALA A 119 11.06 18.28 17.58
CA ALA A 119 11.16 18.23 16.13
C ALA A 119 10.00 17.48 15.49
N VAL A 120 9.56 16.36 16.09
CA VAL A 120 8.35 15.62 15.66
C VAL A 120 7.11 16.49 15.83
N ALA A 121 6.95 17.13 16.96
CA ALA A 121 5.81 18.02 17.24
C ALA A 121 5.75 19.21 16.27
N TRP A 122 6.91 19.83 15.98
CA TRP A 122 7.00 20.87 14.96
C TRP A 122 6.52 20.34 13.60
N THR A 123 6.90 19.11 13.24
CA THR A 123 6.47 18.46 11.99
C THR A 123 4.96 18.31 11.98
N TYR A 124 4.33 17.77 13.01
CA TYR A 124 2.87 17.69 13.11
C TYR A 124 2.18 19.05 12.92
N LYS A 125 2.73 20.11 13.50
CA LYS A 125 2.16 21.47 13.44
C LYS A 125 2.27 22.08 12.03
N ASN A 126 3.40 21.85 11.32
CA ASN A 126 3.78 22.66 10.16
C ASN A 126 3.76 21.91 8.82
N ILE A 127 3.80 20.58 8.80
CA ILE A 127 4.14 19.84 7.60
C ILE A 127 3.12 19.98 6.44
N ALA A 128 1.89 20.37 6.74
CA ALA A 128 0.89 20.67 5.71
C ALA A 128 1.29 21.85 4.80
N LYS A 129 2.11 22.79 5.30
CA LYS A 129 2.68 23.90 4.50
C LYS A 129 3.68 23.41 3.45
N TYR A 130 4.19 22.19 3.63
CA TYR A 130 5.17 21.52 2.78
C TYR A 130 4.55 20.36 2.00
N ASN A 131 3.23 20.40 1.79
CA ASN A 131 2.48 19.37 1.08
C ASN A 131 2.51 17.97 1.74
N GLY A 132 2.96 17.88 2.99
CA GLY A 132 3.03 16.64 3.76
C GLY A 132 1.77 16.35 4.57
N SER A 133 1.54 15.05 4.79
CA SER A 133 0.41 14.56 5.58
C SER A 133 0.74 14.41 7.05
N ARG A 134 -0.04 15.02 7.93
CA ARG A 134 0.05 14.81 9.38
C ARG A 134 -0.28 13.37 9.81
N ARG A 135 -1.02 12.63 8.98
CA ARG A 135 -1.41 11.23 9.24
C ARG A 135 -0.39 10.23 8.75
N LYS A 136 0.57 10.65 7.93
CA LYS A 136 1.55 9.77 7.29
C LYS A 136 2.98 10.15 7.72
N ILE A 137 3.19 10.35 9.04
CA ILE A 137 4.50 10.71 9.59
C ILE A 137 5.21 9.44 10.05
N PHE A 138 6.33 9.15 9.42
CA PHE A 138 7.25 8.06 9.73
C PHE A 138 8.45 8.63 10.45
N LEU A 139 8.87 8.01 11.55
CA LEU A 139 10.16 8.33 12.16
C LEU A 139 11.19 7.34 11.64
N ALA A 140 12.30 7.84 11.13
CA ALA A 140 13.43 7.02 10.70
C ALA A 140 14.74 7.65 11.16
N GLY A 141 15.78 6.85 11.32
CA GLY A 141 17.07 7.34 11.77
C GLY A 141 18.07 6.21 11.92
N HIS A 142 19.35 6.57 11.81
CA HIS A 142 20.44 5.61 11.87
C HIS A 142 21.15 5.67 13.23
N SER A 143 21.55 4.51 13.78
CA SER A 143 22.37 4.41 15.00
C SER A 143 21.72 5.15 16.18
N ALA A 144 22.36 6.21 16.69
CA ALA A 144 21.81 7.08 17.72
C ALA A 144 20.43 7.67 17.33
N GLY A 145 20.22 8.01 16.04
CA GLY A 145 18.92 8.47 15.55
C GLY A 145 17.85 7.37 15.63
N GLY A 146 18.21 6.12 15.34
CA GLY A 146 17.34 4.95 15.53
C GLY A 146 16.96 4.73 17.00
N TYR A 147 17.92 4.90 17.90
CA TYR A 147 17.68 4.85 19.34
C TYR A 147 16.71 5.95 19.82
N LEU A 148 16.92 7.20 19.38
CA LEU A 148 16.07 8.33 19.78
C LEU A 148 14.62 8.12 19.34
N LEU A 149 14.41 7.74 18.07
CA LEU A 149 13.06 7.57 17.55
C LEU A 149 12.31 6.41 18.23
N ASP A 150 13.00 5.31 18.57
CA ASP A 150 12.39 4.20 19.29
C ASP A 150 11.95 4.65 20.69
N LEU A 151 12.80 5.40 21.39
CA LEU A 151 12.50 5.84 22.74
C LEU A 151 11.31 6.82 22.78
N ILE A 152 11.31 7.85 21.91
CA ILE A 152 10.22 8.85 21.90
C ILE A 152 8.91 8.28 21.30
N GLY A 153 9.00 7.25 20.44
CA GLY A 153 7.83 6.59 19.85
C GLY A 153 7.20 5.53 20.76
N LEU A 154 7.98 4.91 21.65
CA LEU A 154 7.50 3.90 22.57
C LEU A 154 7.10 4.49 23.94
N ASP A 155 7.91 5.38 24.50
CA ASP A 155 7.56 6.13 25.70
C ASP A 155 6.71 7.35 25.33
N LYS A 156 5.41 7.18 25.41
CA LYS A 156 4.41 8.21 25.03
C LYS A 156 4.61 9.55 25.73
N ARG A 157 5.26 9.58 26.91
CA ARG A 157 5.46 10.80 27.71
C ARG A 157 6.19 11.90 26.95
N TRP A 158 7.14 11.53 26.05
CA TRP A 158 7.94 12.50 25.32
C TRP A 158 7.10 13.32 24.33
N LEU A 159 6.34 12.67 23.48
CA LEU A 159 5.48 13.34 22.50
C LEU A 159 4.27 14.00 23.15
N ALA A 160 3.72 13.41 24.23
CA ALA A 160 2.58 13.96 24.95
C ALA A 160 2.86 15.34 25.54
N LYS A 161 4.11 15.68 25.90
CA LYS A 161 4.51 17.03 26.32
C LYS A 161 4.12 18.11 25.30
N TYR A 162 4.04 17.74 24.04
CA TYR A 162 3.74 18.62 22.91
C TYR A 162 2.34 18.42 22.34
N GLY A 163 1.49 17.64 23.02
CA GLY A 163 0.14 17.34 22.58
C GLY A 163 0.07 16.38 21.37
N VAL A 164 1.14 15.61 21.13
CA VAL A 164 1.19 14.61 20.06
C VAL A 164 1.02 13.22 20.69
N ASP A 165 0.08 12.45 20.16
CA ASP A 165 -0.07 11.05 20.50
C ASP A 165 0.94 10.21 19.70
N ALA A 166 1.82 9.48 20.38
CA ALA A 166 2.80 8.61 19.74
C ALA A 166 2.15 7.53 18.86
N ASP A 167 0.93 7.10 19.17
CA ASP A 167 0.21 6.09 18.40
C ASP A 167 -0.34 6.63 17.07
N SER A 168 -0.34 7.96 16.88
CA SER A 168 -0.67 8.60 15.61
C SER A 168 0.46 8.57 14.57
N LEU A 169 1.66 8.12 14.96
CA LEU A 169 2.77 7.91 14.03
C LEU A 169 2.45 6.77 13.05
N ALA A 170 2.81 6.95 11.78
CA ALA A 170 2.57 5.94 10.76
C ALA A 170 3.45 4.70 10.94
N ALA A 171 4.71 4.86 11.34
CA ALA A 171 5.62 3.80 11.77
C ALA A 171 6.89 4.36 12.40
N LEU A 172 7.60 3.47 13.12
CA LEU A 172 8.97 3.65 13.59
C LEU A 172 9.90 2.77 12.73
N VAL A 173 10.96 3.35 12.18
CA VAL A 173 11.88 2.64 11.28
C VAL A 173 13.35 2.88 11.73
N PRO A 174 13.78 2.24 12.83
CA PRO A 174 15.16 2.35 13.29
C PRO A 174 16.11 1.59 12.37
N PHE A 175 17.18 2.27 11.92
CA PHE A 175 18.32 1.68 11.23
C PHE A 175 19.41 1.46 12.26
N SER A 176 19.63 0.23 12.67
CA SER A 176 20.66 -0.14 13.63
C SER A 176 20.67 0.69 14.93
N GLY A 177 19.45 1.01 15.44
CA GLY A 177 19.25 1.70 16.73
C GLY A 177 19.56 0.79 17.92
N GLN A 178 20.06 1.33 19.03
CA GLN A 178 20.16 0.57 20.27
C GLN A 178 18.80 0.39 20.93
N CYS A 179 18.56 -0.79 21.49
CA CYS A 179 17.32 -1.10 22.20
C CYS A 179 17.51 -1.19 23.72
N VAL A 180 18.75 -1.36 24.16
CA VAL A 180 19.20 -1.14 25.55
C VAL A 180 19.59 0.32 25.75
N THR A 181 19.86 0.73 26.99
CA THR A 181 20.37 2.09 27.29
C THR A 181 21.63 2.37 26.48
N HIS A 182 21.65 3.48 25.75
CA HIS A 182 22.73 3.80 24.80
C HIS A 182 24.10 3.83 25.48
N TYR A 183 25.13 3.26 24.84
CA TYR A 183 26.46 3.07 25.43
C TYR A 183 27.10 4.37 25.93
N ASN A 184 26.89 5.51 25.30
CA ASN A 184 27.41 6.80 25.75
C ASN A 184 26.66 7.35 26.99
N ILE A 185 25.40 6.97 27.20
CA ILE A 185 24.68 7.25 28.45
C ILE A 185 25.28 6.38 29.56
N ARG A 186 25.46 5.09 29.33
CA ARG A 186 26.12 4.18 30.29
C ARG A 186 27.49 4.65 30.68
N LYS A 187 28.29 5.12 29.71
CA LYS A 187 29.61 5.70 29.95
C LYS A 187 29.52 6.93 30.89
N GLN A 188 28.54 7.82 30.72
CA GLN A 188 28.31 8.94 31.63
C GLN A 188 27.89 8.51 33.03
N GLN A 189 27.20 7.38 33.14
CA GLN A 189 26.79 6.77 34.41
C GLN A 189 27.92 5.96 35.07
N GLY A 190 29.10 5.88 34.46
CA GLY A 190 30.21 5.06 34.93
C GLY A 190 30.05 3.57 34.70
N ILE A 191 29.11 3.17 33.83
CA ILE A 191 28.85 1.77 33.49
C ILE A 191 29.72 1.38 32.28
N PRO A 192 30.39 0.21 32.29
CA PRO A 192 31.19 -0.25 31.16
C PRO A 192 30.38 -0.33 29.86
N PRO A 193 30.94 0.05 28.70
CA PRO A 193 30.19 0.10 27.43
C PRO A 193 29.57 -1.23 26.98
N LEU A 194 30.18 -2.36 27.34
CA LEU A 194 29.69 -3.70 27.01
C LEU A 194 28.72 -4.27 28.04
N GLN A 195 28.51 -3.61 29.17
CA GLN A 195 27.53 -4.04 30.17
C GLN A 195 26.12 -3.59 29.74
N ALA A 196 25.32 -4.51 29.24
CA ALA A 196 23.92 -4.23 28.88
C ALA A 196 23.15 -3.69 30.09
N THR A 197 22.38 -2.61 29.87
CA THR A 197 21.57 -1.96 30.90
C THR A 197 20.20 -1.67 30.31
N ILE A 198 19.16 -2.01 31.05
CA ILE A 198 17.78 -1.73 30.68
C ILE A 198 17.19 -0.90 31.81
N ASP A 199 17.19 0.43 31.61
CA ASP A 199 16.64 1.40 32.54
C ASP A 199 15.60 2.28 31.84
N GLN A 200 15.31 3.44 32.38
CA GLN A 200 14.37 4.42 31.81
C GLN A 200 14.80 4.98 30.45
N TYR A 201 16.03 4.78 30.03
CA TYR A 201 16.59 5.22 28.74
C TYR A 201 16.74 4.06 27.75
N ALA A 202 16.20 2.89 28.05
CA ALA A 202 16.20 1.76 27.13
C ALA A 202 14.84 1.67 26.40
N PRO A 203 14.79 1.66 25.06
CA PRO A 203 13.55 1.37 24.32
C PRO A 203 12.86 0.07 24.77
N LEU A 204 13.62 -0.95 25.16
CA LEU A 204 13.12 -2.21 25.69
C LEU A 204 12.23 -2.06 26.94
N THR A 205 12.40 -1.01 27.73
CA THR A 205 11.56 -0.72 28.91
C THR A 205 10.11 -0.43 28.52
N TYR A 206 9.87 0.09 27.30
CA TYR A 206 8.59 0.59 26.85
C TYR A 206 7.92 -0.25 25.76
N VAL A 207 8.31 -1.52 25.65
CA VAL A 207 7.70 -2.46 24.72
C VAL A 207 6.21 -2.60 25.01
N ARG A 208 5.36 -2.40 24.00
CA ARG A 208 3.89 -2.43 24.14
C ARG A 208 3.21 -2.92 22.87
N ALA A 209 2.03 -3.54 23.02
CA ALA A 209 1.28 -4.16 21.92
C ALA A 209 0.63 -3.15 20.96
N ASP A 210 0.29 -1.97 21.46
CA ASP A 210 -0.43 -0.89 20.78
C ASP A 210 0.50 0.18 20.18
N ALA A 211 1.82 -0.08 20.11
CA ALA A 211 2.76 0.81 19.45
C ALA A 211 2.48 0.92 17.95
N PRO A 212 2.88 2.02 17.28
CA PRO A 212 2.86 2.12 15.83
C PRO A 212 3.59 0.94 15.16
N PRO A 213 3.34 0.63 13.88
CA PRO A 213 4.14 -0.34 13.13
C PRO A 213 5.64 -0.09 13.30
N ILE A 214 6.43 -1.16 13.51
CA ILE A 214 7.88 -1.04 13.72
C ILE A 214 8.63 -1.88 12.68
N VAL A 215 9.56 -1.24 11.96
CA VAL A 215 10.40 -1.88 10.94
C VAL A 215 11.85 -1.77 11.37
N ILE A 216 12.33 -2.77 12.08
CA ILE A 216 13.71 -2.83 12.59
C ILE A 216 14.62 -3.26 11.44
N ILE A 217 15.70 -2.50 11.18
CA ILE A 217 16.66 -2.84 10.14
C ILE A 217 18.06 -2.82 10.77
N SER A 218 18.73 -3.97 10.80
CA SER A 218 20.09 -4.13 11.31
C SER A 218 21.10 -4.36 10.19
N GLY A 219 22.36 -4.04 10.42
CA GLY A 219 23.45 -4.58 9.61
C GLY A 219 23.64 -6.09 9.84
N ASP A 220 24.69 -6.63 9.23
CA ASP A 220 25.09 -8.03 9.40
C ASP A 220 25.52 -8.27 10.86
N ARG A 221 25.01 -9.34 11.48
CA ARG A 221 25.26 -9.66 12.89
C ARG A 221 26.73 -9.79 13.25
N GLU A 222 27.56 -10.25 12.30
CA GLU A 222 29.00 -10.43 12.53
C GLU A 222 29.79 -9.14 12.29
N LEU A 223 29.19 -8.13 11.64
CA LEU A 223 29.84 -6.87 11.26
C LEU A 223 29.30 -5.67 12.06
N GLU A 224 28.20 -5.84 12.78
CA GLU A 224 27.58 -4.79 13.60
C GLU A 224 28.35 -4.49 14.89
N LEU A 225 28.07 -3.33 15.48
CA LEU A 225 28.70 -2.86 16.72
C LEU A 225 28.07 -3.52 17.96
N PHE A 226 28.91 -4.01 18.88
CA PHE A 226 28.53 -4.31 20.27
C PHE A 226 27.31 -5.21 20.48
N GLY A 227 27.08 -6.23 19.63
CA GLY A 227 25.90 -7.08 19.72
C GLY A 227 24.60 -6.35 19.36
N ARG A 228 24.68 -5.38 18.46
CA ARG A 228 23.56 -4.58 18.01
C ARG A 228 22.44 -5.39 17.37
N TYR A 229 22.79 -6.39 16.58
CA TYR A 229 21.81 -7.28 15.99
C TYR A 229 21.06 -8.07 17.07
N GLU A 230 21.76 -8.61 18.06
CA GLU A 230 21.18 -9.43 19.13
C GLU A 230 20.22 -8.61 19.99
N GLU A 231 20.56 -7.37 20.35
CA GLU A 231 19.62 -6.51 21.09
C GLU A 231 18.38 -6.15 20.29
N GLN A 232 18.51 -5.93 18.96
CA GLN A 232 17.39 -5.67 18.07
C GLN A 232 16.54 -6.94 17.84
N ALA A 233 17.15 -8.11 17.72
CA ALA A 233 16.44 -9.38 17.62
C ALA A 233 15.67 -9.70 18.91
N TYR A 234 16.26 -9.39 20.08
CA TYR A 234 15.57 -9.50 21.35
C TYR A 234 14.41 -8.51 21.47
N PHE A 235 14.61 -7.25 21.07
CA PHE A 235 13.56 -6.23 21.02
C PHE A 235 12.39 -6.64 20.13
N TRP A 236 12.67 -7.11 18.91
CA TRP A 236 11.67 -7.68 18.01
C TRP A 236 10.90 -8.83 18.66
N ARG A 237 11.63 -9.74 19.36
CA ARG A 237 11.00 -10.87 20.04
C ARG A 237 10.08 -10.42 21.16
N MET A 238 10.47 -9.43 21.95
CA MET A 238 9.66 -8.89 23.04
C MET A 238 8.40 -8.20 22.52
N LEU A 239 8.50 -7.42 21.44
CA LEU A 239 7.33 -6.82 20.77
C LEU A 239 6.32 -7.90 20.33
N LYS A 240 6.78 -9.00 19.75
CA LYS A 240 5.90 -10.12 19.40
C LYS A 240 5.26 -10.78 20.61
N LEU A 241 6.00 -10.96 21.69
CA LEU A 241 5.50 -11.61 22.91
C LEU A 241 4.43 -10.78 23.62
N VAL A 242 4.52 -9.46 23.60
CA VAL A 242 3.45 -8.59 24.14
C VAL A 242 2.26 -8.48 23.18
N GLY A 243 2.32 -9.10 21.99
CA GLY A 243 1.21 -9.13 21.04
C GLY A 243 1.20 -8.00 19.99
N HIS A 244 2.34 -7.32 19.79
CA HIS A 244 2.43 -6.29 18.74
C HIS A 244 2.14 -6.89 17.35
N LYS A 245 1.27 -6.26 16.56
CA LYS A 245 0.71 -6.84 15.33
C LYS A 245 1.52 -6.60 14.06
N ASP A 246 2.29 -5.50 13.97
CA ASP A 246 3.03 -5.12 12.76
C ASP A 246 4.48 -4.77 13.11
N VAL A 247 5.31 -5.79 13.42
CA VAL A 247 6.74 -5.66 13.66
C VAL A 247 7.53 -6.60 12.76
N THR A 248 8.54 -6.06 12.09
CA THR A 248 9.43 -6.79 11.18
C THR A 248 10.88 -6.50 11.54
N LEU A 249 11.75 -7.51 11.43
CA LEU A 249 13.21 -7.38 11.55
C LEU A 249 13.86 -7.78 10.23
N TYR A 250 14.75 -6.92 9.74
CA TYR A 250 15.62 -7.18 8.58
C TYR A 250 17.07 -7.17 9.01
N GLU A 251 17.84 -8.12 8.50
CA GLU A 251 19.29 -8.21 8.60
C GLU A 251 19.91 -7.94 7.23
N MET A 252 20.79 -6.95 7.15
CA MET A 252 21.50 -6.60 5.92
C MET A 252 22.81 -7.36 5.82
N GLN A 253 22.78 -8.62 5.36
CA GLN A 253 23.96 -9.49 5.25
C GLN A 253 25.07 -8.84 4.43
N GLY A 254 26.29 -8.87 4.99
CA GLY A 254 27.48 -8.30 4.39
C GLY A 254 27.61 -6.77 4.54
N TYR A 255 26.70 -6.10 5.25
CA TYR A 255 26.76 -4.67 5.50
C TYR A 255 27.04 -4.39 6.97
N ASP A 256 28.16 -3.69 7.23
CA ASP A 256 28.50 -3.21 8.56
C ASP A 256 27.59 -2.05 9.01
N HIS A 257 27.81 -1.58 10.25
CA HIS A 257 27.06 -0.50 10.86
C HIS A 257 27.04 0.80 10.02
N GLY A 258 28.14 1.12 9.36
CA GLY A 258 28.29 2.39 8.61
C GLY A 258 27.61 2.36 7.24
N VAL A 259 27.58 1.20 6.58
CA VAL A 259 27.08 1.07 5.20
C VAL A 259 25.72 0.41 5.09
N MET A 260 25.18 -0.20 6.17
CA MET A 260 23.84 -0.80 6.18
C MET A 260 22.72 0.17 5.81
N PRO A 261 22.82 1.50 6.01
CA PRO A 261 21.75 2.40 5.58
C PRO A 261 21.50 2.36 4.06
N GLN A 262 22.52 2.05 3.25
CA GLN A 262 22.38 2.06 1.79
C GLN A 262 21.27 1.14 1.28
N PRO A 263 21.23 -0.17 1.58
CA PRO A 263 20.10 -1.03 1.21
C PRO A 263 18.83 -0.75 2.06
N ALA A 264 18.97 -0.24 3.29
CA ALA A 264 17.86 0.00 4.21
C ALA A 264 16.89 1.08 3.72
N TYR A 265 17.37 2.10 2.98
CA TYR A 265 16.48 3.12 2.40
C TYR A 265 15.46 2.54 1.41
N LYS A 266 15.80 1.47 0.69
CA LYS A 266 14.84 0.78 -0.17
C LYS A 266 13.74 0.14 0.67
N ILE A 267 14.10 -0.54 1.75
CA ILE A 267 13.15 -1.19 2.67
C ILE A 267 12.24 -0.13 3.30
N LEU A 268 12.80 1.00 3.77
CA LEU A 268 12.02 2.13 4.29
C LEU A 268 10.97 2.60 3.27
N LYS A 269 11.36 2.86 2.02
CA LYS A 269 10.44 3.31 0.97
C LYS A 269 9.36 2.29 0.65
N ASP A 270 9.70 1.00 0.63
CA ASP A 270 8.74 -0.09 0.38
C ASP A 270 7.71 -0.19 1.53
N HIS A 271 8.15 -0.07 2.79
CA HIS A 271 7.24 -0.04 3.93
C HIS A 271 6.39 1.23 3.99
N ILE A 272 6.95 2.40 3.65
CA ILE A 272 6.15 3.63 3.51
C ILE A 272 5.02 3.41 2.50
N ARG A 273 5.32 2.87 1.31
CA ARG A 273 4.30 2.56 0.30
C ARG A 273 3.25 1.57 0.83
N ARG A 274 3.67 0.48 1.46
CA ARG A 274 2.78 -0.53 2.05
C ARG A 274 1.84 0.07 3.11
N ILE A 275 2.40 0.86 4.03
CA ILE A 275 1.64 1.44 5.15
C ILE A 275 0.74 2.57 4.65
N THR A 276 1.22 3.44 3.77
CA THR A 276 0.40 4.52 3.22
C THR A 276 -0.71 4.01 2.31
N ALA A 277 -0.50 2.92 1.58
CA ALA A 277 -1.56 2.25 0.84
C ALA A 277 -2.67 1.77 1.79
N LYS A 278 -2.32 1.16 2.92
CA LYS A 278 -3.28 0.80 3.98
C LYS A 278 -3.97 2.03 4.58
N MET A 279 -3.24 3.12 4.80
CA MET A 279 -3.81 4.37 5.33
C MET A 279 -4.66 5.12 4.32
N THR A 280 -4.34 5.03 3.03
CA THR A 280 -5.13 5.61 1.94
C THR A 280 -6.41 4.80 1.75
N SER A 281 -6.34 3.49 1.98
CA SER A 281 -7.53 2.65 2.09
C SER A 281 -8.29 2.86 3.41
N ALA A 282 -7.62 3.38 4.46
CA ALA A 282 -8.18 3.86 5.72
C ALA A 282 -8.40 5.40 5.76
N LEU A 283 -8.28 6.11 4.63
CA LEU A 283 -9.09 7.34 4.49
C LEU A 283 -10.48 6.95 4.96
N PRO A 284 -11.22 7.82 5.71
CA PRO A 284 -12.60 7.51 5.98
C PRO A 284 -13.14 7.15 4.61
N VAL A 285 -13.33 5.85 4.40
CA VAL A 285 -14.20 5.37 3.35
C VAL A 285 -15.33 6.34 3.46
N PRO A 286 -15.62 7.16 2.42
CA PRO A 286 -16.75 8.05 2.53
C PRO A 286 -17.80 7.14 3.09
N THR A 287 -18.19 7.41 4.36
CA THR A 287 -19.07 6.51 5.11
C THR A 287 -20.15 6.31 4.10
N ILE A 288 -20.12 5.14 3.46
CA ILE A 288 -21.14 4.87 2.44
C ILE A 288 -22.31 4.94 3.36
N ASN A 289 -23.00 6.07 3.27
CA ASN A 289 -24.23 6.20 3.98
C ASN A 289 -25.01 5.03 3.40
N THR A 290 -25.04 3.93 4.14
CA THR A 290 -25.75 2.71 3.74
C THR A 290 -27.23 3.02 3.50
N GLU A 291 -27.68 4.20 3.92
CA GLU A 291 -28.95 4.81 3.53
C GLU A 291 -28.94 5.41 2.12
N ARG A 292 -27.79 5.65 1.49
CA ARG A 292 -27.70 6.17 0.13
C ARG A 292 -27.39 5.02 -0.83
N GLN A 293 -28.40 4.55 -1.52
CA GLN A 293 -28.29 3.64 -2.66
C GLN A 293 -27.40 4.28 -3.74
N ALA A 294 -26.25 3.67 -4.04
CA ALA A 294 -25.29 4.16 -5.02
C ALA A 294 -25.03 3.10 -6.09
N GLU A 295 -24.95 3.57 -7.34
CA GLU A 295 -24.49 2.78 -8.48
C GLU A 295 -23.06 3.22 -8.83
N TYR A 296 -22.14 2.27 -8.88
CA TYR A 296 -20.79 2.46 -9.40
C TYR A 296 -20.69 1.81 -10.76
N ARG A 297 -20.59 2.62 -11.80
CA ARG A 297 -20.31 2.20 -13.16
C ARG A 297 -18.88 2.57 -13.51
N PHE A 298 -18.08 1.58 -13.85
CA PHE A 298 -16.66 1.78 -14.13
C PHE A 298 -16.46 2.08 -15.62
N ALA A 299 -16.01 3.30 -15.91
CA ALA A 299 -15.42 3.61 -17.21
C ALA A 299 -14.03 2.97 -17.26
N TRP A 300 -13.74 2.23 -18.34
CA TRP A 300 -12.45 1.58 -18.49
C TRP A 300 -11.31 2.61 -18.60
N GLN A 301 -10.30 2.49 -17.75
CA GLN A 301 -9.15 3.39 -17.68
C GLN A 301 -7.85 2.60 -17.88
N LYS A 302 -6.92 3.16 -18.66
CA LYS A 302 -5.68 2.45 -19.02
C LYS A 302 -4.77 2.14 -17.83
N GLU A 303 -4.82 2.92 -16.78
CA GLU A 303 -4.02 2.76 -15.57
C GLU A 303 -4.33 1.48 -14.77
N TYR A 304 -5.54 0.94 -14.91
CA TYR A 304 -5.96 -0.30 -14.25
C TYR A 304 -5.71 -1.55 -15.10
N ILE A 305 -5.25 -1.39 -16.34
CA ILE A 305 -4.85 -2.52 -17.19
C ILE A 305 -3.60 -3.19 -16.64
N ARG A 306 -3.61 -4.51 -16.63
CA ARG A 306 -2.44 -5.32 -16.27
C ARG A 306 -2.18 -6.36 -17.35
N ARG A 307 -0.89 -6.54 -17.66
CA ARG A 307 -0.41 -7.53 -18.62
C ARG A 307 -1.07 -7.39 -20.01
N ASP A 308 -1.55 -8.50 -20.59
CA ASP A 308 -2.14 -8.58 -21.93
C ASP A 308 -3.65 -8.28 -21.89
N ALA A 309 -4.02 -7.11 -21.37
CA ALA A 309 -5.36 -6.56 -21.51
C ALA A 309 -5.28 -5.23 -22.28
N ARG A 310 -6.36 -4.85 -22.96
CA ARG A 310 -6.46 -3.56 -23.65
C ARG A 310 -7.88 -3.03 -23.63
N ILE A 311 -8.03 -1.75 -23.87
CA ILE A 311 -9.32 -1.06 -24.04
C ILE A 311 -9.42 -0.58 -25.46
N ASP A 312 -10.49 -0.91 -26.14
CA ASP A 312 -10.84 -0.47 -27.47
C ASP A 312 -12.36 -0.26 -27.56
N ASP A 313 -12.80 0.84 -28.17
CA ASP A 313 -14.21 1.22 -28.32
C ASP A 313 -15.06 1.04 -27.04
N SER A 314 -14.52 1.45 -25.88
CA SER A 314 -15.16 1.31 -24.56
C SER A 314 -15.42 -0.16 -24.13
N VAL A 315 -14.68 -1.10 -24.68
CA VAL A 315 -14.69 -2.51 -24.32
C VAL A 315 -13.32 -2.87 -23.74
N LEU A 316 -13.33 -3.56 -22.62
CA LEU A 316 -12.14 -4.20 -22.06
C LEU A 316 -11.94 -5.58 -22.73
N HIS A 317 -10.80 -5.75 -23.37
CA HIS A 317 -10.39 -7.01 -24.00
C HIS A 317 -9.33 -7.69 -23.16
N LEU A 318 -9.60 -8.89 -22.71
CA LEU A 318 -8.64 -9.75 -22.02
C LEU A 318 -7.93 -10.61 -23.06
N GLY A 319 -6.61 -10.49 -23.16
CA GLY A 319 -5.80 -11.24 -24.14
C GLY A 319 -5.48 -12.66 -23.69
N THR A 320 -4.51 -13.30 -24.36
CA THR A 320 -4.13 -14.71 -24.12
C THR A 320 -3.08 -14.89 -23.04
N ASN A 321 -2.41 -13.80 -22.62
CA ASN A 321 -1.25 -13.85 -21.75
C ASN A 321 -1.55 -13.23 -20.38
N ASN A 322 -2.53 -13.81 -19.66
CA ASN A 322 -2.89 -13.42 -18.30
C ASN A 322 -3.24 -11.93 -18.13
N GLY A 323 -3.92 -11.34 -19.13
CA GLY A 323 -4.44 -9.99 -19.06
C GLY A 323 -5.57 -9.88 -18.02
N TYR A 324 -5.59 -8.80 -17.24
CA TYR A 324 -6.67 -8.51 -16.28
C TYR A 324 -6.80 -7.02 -16.01
N TYR A 325 -7.88 -6.66 -15.33
CA TYR A 325 -8.17 -5.29 -14.91
C TYR A 325 -8.25 -5.22 -13.39
N ASP A 326 -7.56 -4.25 -12.78
CA ASP A 326 -7.37 -4.16 -11.34
C ASP A 326 -8.04 -2.92 -10.76
N LEU A 327 -9.21 -3.09 -10.18
CA LEU A 327 -10.00 -2.05 -9.50
C LEU A 327 -9.74 -1.97 -7.99
N THR A 328 -8.78 -2.71 -7.45
CA THR A 328 -8.54 -2.83 -6.01
C THR A 328 -8.39 -1.47 -5.32
N ALA A 329 -7.62 -0.57 -5.91
CA ALA A 329 -7.37 0.76 -5.33
C ALA A 329 -8.63 1.63 -5.28
N GLU A 330 -9.53 1.49 -6.25
CA GLU A 330 -10.74 2.28 -6.38
C GLU A 330 -11.90 1.73 -5.54
N THR A 331 -12.02 0.42 -5.43
CA THR A 331 -13.23 -0.24 -4.91
C THR A 331 -13.02 -1.10 -3.68
N GLY A 332 -11.79 -1.51 -3.38
CA GLY A 332 -11.52 -2.54 -2.36
C GLY A 332 -12.06 -2.22 -0.97
N ALA A 333 -11.97 -0.96 -0.56
CA ALA A 333 -12.49 -0.52 0.73
C ALA A 333 -14.04 -0.47 0.75
N MET A 334 -14.67 -0.13 -0.37
CA MET A 334 -16.13 -0.13 -0.52
C MET A 334 -16.66 -1.57 -0.46
N ILE A 335 -16.05 -2.48 -1.23
CA ILE A 335 -16.47 -3.88 -1.34
C ILE A 335 -16.46 -4.56 0.03
N SER A 336 -15.44 -4.32 0.86
CA SER A 336 -15.31 -4.96 2.18
C SER A 336 -16.39 -4.57 3.19
N GLN A 337 -17.22 -3.57 2.88
CA GLN A 337 -18.29 -3.08 3.77
C GLN A 337 -19.71 -3.41 3.27
N LEU A 338 -19.83 -3.99 2.06
CA LEU A 338 -21.13 -4.27 1.47
C LEU A 338 -21.86 -5.39 2.23
N ARG A 339 -23.13 -5.14 2.56
CA ARG A 339 -24.06 -6.12 3.12
C ARG A 339 -25.05 -6.57 2.08
N ASP A 340 -25.89 -5.65 1.61
CA ASP A 340 -26.76 -5.84 0.47
C ASP A 340 -26.10 -5.23 -0.75
N PHE A 341 -26.05 -5.93 -1.86
CA PHE A 341 -25.40 -5.43 -3.06
C PHE A 341 -25.85 -6.16 -4.33
N THR A 342 -25.48 -5.59 -5.47
CA THR A 342 -25.68 -6.24 -6.77
C THR A 342 -24.44 -6.00 -7.63
N VAL A 343 -23.96 -7.05 -8.30
CA VAL A 343 -22.93 -6.96 -9.34
C VAL A 343 -23.54 -7.28 -10.68
N SER A 344 -23.27 -6.47 -11.69
CA SER A 344 -23.77 -6.63 -13.06
C SER A 344 -22.61 -6.59 -14.03
N VAL A 345 -22.45 -7.63 -14.86
CA VAL A 345 -21.35 -7.77 -15.82
C VAL A 345 -21.86 -8.19 -17.18
N HIS A 346 -21.42 -7.44 -18.22
CA HIS A 346 -21.73 -7.73 -19.61
C HIS A 346 -20.47 -8.23 -20.30
N TYR A 347 -20.45 -9.46 -20.77
CA TYR A 347 -19.25 -10.14 -21.26
C TYR A 347 -19.51 -11.00 -22.49
N LYS A 348 -18.45 -11.26 -23.28
CA LYS A 348 -18.46 -12.15 -24.44
C LYS A 348 -17.17 -12.97 -24.48
N VAL A 349 -17.29 -14.28 -24.42
CA VAL A 349 -16.15 -15.21 -24.49
C VAL A 349 -15.93 -15.64 -25.94
N SER A 350 -14.72 -15.50 -26.45
CA SER A 350 -14.34 -15.96 -27.80
C SER A 350 -14.35 -17.48 -27.91
N SER A 351 -14.66 -17.99 -29.11
CA SER A 351 -14.54 -19.40 -29.46
C SER A 351 -13.13 -19.98 -29.26
N GLY A 352 -12.11 -19.14 -29.29
CA GLY A 352 -10.72 -19.55 -28.99
C GLY A 352 -10.43 -19.85 -27.52
N ASN A 353 -11.32 -19.55 -26.59
CA ASN A 353 -11.15 -19.85 -25.16
C ASN A 353 -11.95 -21.10 -24.79
N GLU A 354 -11.28 -22.22 -24.55
CA GLU A 354 -11.93 -23.50 -24.20
C GLU A 354 -12.57 -23.52 -22.80
N LEU A 355 -12.22 -22.59 -21.91
CA LEU A 355 -12.65 -22.57 -20.50
C LEU A 355 -12.43 -23.94 -19.83
N ASP A 356 -11.27 -24.53 -20.01
CA ASP A 356 -10.89 -25.84 -19.49
C ASP A 356 -10.04 -25.74 -18.22
N GLY A 357 -10.22 -26.67 -17.28
CA GLY A 357 -9.51 -26.71 -16.01
C GLY A 357 -10.03 -25.69 -15.00
N TYR A 358 -9.19 -25.35 -14.00
CA TYR A 358 -9.52 -24.41 -12.92
C TYR A 358 -9.24 -22.96 -13.31
N GLY A 359 -10.01 -22.02 -12.71
CA GLY A 359 -9.83 -20.60 -12.97
C GLY A 359 -10.96 -20.00 -13.82
N HIS A 360 -10.60 -19.11 -14.76
CA HIS A 360 -11.50 -18.41 -15.68
C HIS A 360 -12.53 -17.50 -14.97
N PHE A 361 -12.06 -16.76 -13.99
CA PHE A 361 -12.88 -15.84 -13.19
C PHE A 361 -13.24 -14.58 -13.98
N LEU A 362 -14.53 -14.34 -14.15
CA LEU A 362 -15.05 -13.12 -14.75
C LEU A 362 -14.73 -11.90 -13.87
N PHE A 363 -14.96 -12.05 -12.56
CA PHE A 363 -14.47 -11.13 -11.54
C PHE A 363 -14.22 -11.87 -10.23
N ALA A 364 -13.39 -11.28 -9.37
CA ALA A 364 -13.10 -11.80 -8.05
C ALA A 364 -12.90 -10.67 -7.04
N PHE A 365 -13.56 -10.79 -5.89
CA PHE A 365 -13.28 -10.05 -4.67
C PHE A 365 -12.54 -10.98 -3.73
N SER A 366 -11.35 -10.60 -3.27
CA SER A 366 -10.48 -11.51 -2.52
C SER A 366 -9.66 -10.77 -1.47
N ALA A 367 -9.51 -11.38 -0.30
CA ALA A 367 -8.54 -10.94 0.70
C ALA A 367 -7.17 -11.61 0.53
N LEU A 368 -7.04 -12.51 -0.44
CA LEU A 368 -5.81 -13.28 -0.67
C LEU A 368 -4.70 -12.39 -1.20
N ALA A 369 -3.49 -12.58 -0.68
CA ALA A 369 -2.28 -12.03 -1.27
C ALA A 369 -1.96 -12.72 -2.60
N GLU A 370 -1.19 -12.08 -3.46
CA GLU A 370 -0.87 -12.53 -4.82
C GLU A 370 -0.30 -13.96 -4.91
N ASN A 371 0.28 -14.46 -3.83
CA ASN A 371 0.95 -15.77 -3.75
C ASN A 371 0.28 -16.75 -2.77
N SER A 372 -0.94 -16.49 -2.31
CA SER A 372 -1.62 -17.40 -1.38
C SER A 372 -2.16 -18.63 -2.12
N ALA A 373 -1.88 -19.82 -1.61
CA ALA A 373 -2.53 -21.03 -2.07
C ALA A 373 -3.91 -21.13 -1.42
N HIS A 374 -4.95 -21.44 -2.16
CA HIS A 374 -6.32 -21.89 -1.83
C HIS A 374 -6.91 -21.60 -0.41
N GLU A 375 -6.24 -20.79 0.40
CA GLU A 375 -6.64 -20.44 1.76
C GLU A 375 -7.03 -18.97 1.85
N GLY A 376 -8.20 -18.67 2.34
CA GLY A 376 -8.66 -17.31 2.60
C GLY A 376 -10.04 -17.01 2.03
N PRO A 377 -10.65 -15.89 2.48
CA PRO A 377 -11.97 -15.52 2.06
C PRO A 377 -11.99 -14.93 0.65
N TYR A 378 -13.05 -15.20 -0.08
CA TYR A 378 -13.29 -14.65 -1.42
C TYR A 378 -14.76 -14.70 -1.81
N MET A 379 -15.12 -13.93 -2.83
CA MET A 379 -16.37 -13.97 -3.56
C MET A 379 -16.06 -13.74 -5.04
N ALA A 380 -16.51 -14.64 -5.91
CA ALA A 380 -16.12 -14.60 -7.31
C ALA A 380 -17.15 -15.22 -8.24
N MET A 381 -17.07 -14.87 -9.52
CA MET A 381 -17.80 -15.55 -10.59
C MET A 381 -16.83 -16.14 -11.60
N ARG A 382 -16.86 -17.43 -11.82
CA ARG A 382 -16.10 -18.11 -12.88
C ARG A 382 -17.00 -18.61 -14.01
N LEU A 383 -16.43 -18.72 -15.21
CA LEU A 383 -17.21 -18.98 -16.43
C LEU A 383 -17.19 -20.43 -16.90
N ASN A 384 -16.26 -21.25 -16.49
CA ASN A 384 -16.17 -22.66 -16.91
C ASN A 384 -17.42 -23.49 -16.54
N GLU A 385 -18.18 -23.09 -15.50
CA GLU A 385 -19.43 -23.68 -15.07
C GLU A 385 -20.54 -22.64 -14.87
N GLN A 386 -20.27 -21.39 -15.28
CA GLN A 386 -21.08 -20.22 -14.93
C GLN A 386 -21.49 -20.26 -13.46
N ARG A 387 -20.48 -20.29 -12.61
CA ARG A 387 -20.56 -20.51 -11.17
C ARG A 387 -20.26 -19.22 -10.42
N PHE A 388 -21.17 -18.81 -9.57
CA PHE A 388 -20.92 -17.84 -8.52
C PHE A 388 -20.62 -18.57 -7.23
N GLU A 389 -19.55 -18.18 -6.58
CA GLU A 389 -19.01 -18.84 -5.40
C GLU A 389 -18.48 -17.86 -4.38
N THR A 390 -18.60 -18.20 -3.10
CA THR A 390 -18.08 -17.40 -2.00
C THR A 390 -17.64 -18.30 -0.86
N SER A 391 -16.61 -17.87 -0.14
CA SER A 391 -16.11 -18.57 1.03
C SER A 391 -15.60 -17.60 2.09
N THR A 392 -15.76 -17.95 3.35
CA THR A 392 -15.17 -17.25 4.50
C THR A 392 -13.78 -17.75 4.85
N GLY A 393 -13.30 -18.84 4.26
CA GLY A 393 -12.02 -19.45 4.62
C GLY A 393 -11.59 -20.61 3.72
N GLY A 394 -11.39 -20.37 2.42
CA GLY A 394 -10.90 -21.37 1.48
C GLY A 394 -11.99 -22.19 0.78
N TYR A 395 -11.60 -22.97 -0.21
CA TYR A 395 -12.52 -23.67 -1.12
C TYR A 395 -13.35 -24.79 -0.44
N GLU A 396 -12.93 -25.29 0.71
CA GLU A 396 -13.68 -26.32 1.46
C GLU A 396 -14.95 -25.79 2.12
N HIS A 397 -15.13 -24.47 2.16
CA HIS A 397 -16.26 -23.80 2.81
C HIS A 397 -17.06 -22.94 1.84
N GLU A 398 -17.17 -23.38 0.60
CA GLU A 398 -17.85 -22.62 -0.46
C GLU A 398 -19.37 -22.75 -0.38
N GLU A 399 -20.03 -21.59 -0.49
CA GLU A 399 -21.43 -21.49 -0.86
C GLU A 399 -21.54 -21.12 -2.34
N ILE A 400 -22.41 -21.84 -3.09
CA ILE A 400 -22.35 -21.87 -4.55
C ILE A 400 -23.73 -21.66 -5.16
N ILE A 401 -23.79 -20.97 -6.32
CA ILE A 401 -24.90 -20.97 -7.27
C ILE A 401 -24.31 -21.17 -8.68
N MET A 402 -24.76 -22.19 -9.44
CA MET A 402 -24.20 -22.49 -10.75
C MET A 402 -25.19 -23.07 -11.73
N THR A 403 -24.89 -23.01 -13.05
CA THR A 403 -25.59 -23.75 -14.09
C THR A 403 -24.98 -25.14 -14.33
N GLY A 404 -23.67 -25.28 -14.14
CA GLY A 404 -22.89 -26.41 -14.61
C GLY A 404 -22.46 -26.32 -16.08
N ASP A 405 -22.97 -25.35 -16.84
CA ASP A 405 -22.74 -25.21 -18.27
C ASP A 405 -21.71 -24.07 -18.56
N LYS A 406 -20.94 -24.19 -19.63
CA LYS A 406 -20.13 -23.11 -20.15
C LYS A 406 -21.00 -22.11 -20.91
N PRO A 407 -20.66 -20.78 -20.92
CA PRO A 407 -21.37 -19.79 -21.73
C PRO A 407 -21.19 -20.10 -23.23
N ARG A 408 -22.19 -19.76 -24.04
CA ARG A 408 -22.06 -19.79 -25.51
C ARG A 408 -20.96 -18.87 -25.97
N ARG A 409 -20.19 -19.28 -26.97
CA ARG A 409 -19.08 -18.50 -27.50
C ARG A 409 -19.55 -17.45 -28.50
N ASP A 410 -18.74 -16.37 -28.60
CA ASP A 410 -18.94 -15.27 -29.57
C ASP A 410 -20.28 -14.56 -29.46
N VAL A 411 -20.94 -14.70 -28.31
CA VAL A 411 -22.24 -14.09 -27.98
C VAL A 411 -22.10 -13.29 -26.70
N TRP A 412 -22.69 -12.12 -26.66
CA TRP A 412 -22.78 -11.32 -25.44
C TRP A 412 -23.73 -11.96 -24.43
N HIS A 413 -23.25 -12.04 -23.20
CA HIS A 413 -23.98 -12.52 -22.02
C HIS A 413 -24.06 -11.41 -20.97
N HIS A 414 -25.10 -11.46 -20.15
CA HIS A 414 -25.28 -10.58 -19.02
C HIS A 414 -25.46 -11.40 -17.75
N ALA A 415 -24.48 -11.34 -16.86
CA ALA A 415 -24.56 -11.93 -15.53
C ALA A 415 -24.91 -10.86 -14.51
N ILE A 416 -25.86 -11.16 -13.64
CA ILE A 416 -26.21 -10.33 -12.49
C ILE A 416 -26.24 -11.21 -11.26
N TYR A 417 -25.45 -10.84 -10.25
CA TYR A 417 -25.57 -11.39 -8.92
C TYR A 417 -26.18 -10.35 -7.99
N ARG A 418 -27.24 -10.72 -7.28
CA ARG A 418 -27.91 -9.88 -6.28
C ARG A 418 -27.86 -10.58 -4.93
N GLN A 419 -27.48 -9.85 -3.88
CA GLN A 419 -27.51 -10.34 -2.51
C GLN A 419 -28.31 -9.39 -1.63
N GLN A 420 -29.20 -9.97 -0.82
CA GLN A 420 -29.91 -9.28 0.25
C GLN A 420 -29.75 -10.10 1.53
N ASN A 421 -29.00 -9.54 2.49
CA ASN A 421 -28.52 -10.28 3.64
C ASN A 421 -27.77 -11.55 3.17
N HIS A 422 -28.11 -12.72 3.67
CA HIS A 422 -27.52 -14.01 3.25
C HIS A 422 -28.21 -14.64 2.03
N ASN A 423 -29.22 -14.00 1.43
CA ASN A 423 -29.91 -14.51 0.25
C ASN A 423 -29.22 -14.00 -1.02
N GLY A 424 -28.51 -14.89 -1.72
CA GLY A 424 -27.92 -14.65 -3.02
C GLY A 424 -28.78 -15.18 -4.17
N GLU A 425 -28.83 -14.45 -5.28
CA GLU A 425 -29.50 -14.82 -6.51
C GLU A 425 -28.61 -14.56 -7.72
N LEU A 426 -28.42 -15.56 -8.56
CA LEU A 426 -27.69 -15.44 -9.83
C LEU A 426 -28.64 -15.43 -11.01
N PHE A 427 -28.51 -14.43 -11.87
CA PHE A 427 -29.23 -14.35 -13.13
C PHE A 427 -28.22 -14.32 -14.29
N ILE A 428 -28.50 -15.05 -15.36
CA ILE A 428 -27.75 -15.02 -16.62
C ILE A 428 -28.74 -14.84 -17.78
N ASP A 429 -28.49 -13.86 -18.62
CA ASP A 429 -29.28 -13.47 -19.78
C ASP A 429 -30.79 -13.25 -19.43
N GLY A 430 -31.01 -12.74 -18.24
CA GLY A 430 -32.36 -12.44 -17.74
C GLY A 430 -33.12 -13.66 -17.16
N LYS A 431 -32.48 -14.81 -17.05
CA LYS A 431 -33.03 -15.99 -16.43
C LYS A 431 -32.43 -16.18 -15.04
N LEU A 432 -33.29 -16.42 -14.03
CA LEU A 432 -32.81 -16.82 -12.71
C LEU A 432 -32.19 -18.23 -12.83
N ILE A 433 -30.93 -18.33 -12.43
CA ILE A 433 -30.17 -19.59 -12.42
C ILE A 433 -30.39 -20.34 -11.10
N GLY A 434 -30.32 -19.64 -9.99
CA GLY A 434 -30.50 -20.22 -8.67
C GLY A 434 -30.50 -19.20 -7.56
N ARG A 435 -30.80 -19.72 -6.37
CA ARG A 435 -30.78 -19.00 -5.09
C ARG A 435 -30.03 -19.81 -4.06
N ASN A 436 -29.36 -19.11 -3.14
CA ASN A 436 -28.76 -19.71 -1.97
C ASN A 436 -28.95 -18.75 -0.78
N ASP A 437 -29.54 -19.22 0.30
CA ASP A 437 -29.89 -18.46 1.50
C ASP A 437 -28.77 -18.48 2.58
N ARG A 438 -27.60 -19.04 2.25
CA ARG A 438 -26.44 -19.14 3.12
C ARG A 438 -25.23 -18.35 2.62
N MET A 439 -25.40 -17.51 1.60
CA MET A 439 -24.30 -16.74 1.04
C MET A 439 -23.73 -15.77 2.08
N PRO A 440 -22.43 -15.87 2.45
CA PRO A 440 -21.82 -14.94 3.37
C PRO A 440 -21.86 -13.50 2.84
N ILE A 441 -22.01 -12.54 3.74
CA ILE A 441 -22.01 -11.10 3.43
C ILE A 441 -20.57 -10.64 3.24
N LEU A 442 -20.28 -9.75 2.27
CA LEU A 442 -18.91 -9.26 2.01
C LEU A 442 -18.27 -8.64 3.25
N ALA A 443 -19.01 -7.87 4.05
CA ALA A 443 -18.50 -7.32 5.32
C ALA A 443 -18.12 -8.42 6.34
N GLU A 444 -18.75 -9.58 6.31
CA GLU A 444 -18.40 -10.73 7.15
C GLU A 444 -17.20 -11.50 6.60
N ILE A 445 -17.07 -11.59 5.28
CA ILE A 445 -15.95 -12.25 4.59
C ILE A 445 -14.65 -11.48 4.84
N PHE A 446 -14.67 -10.16 4.65
CA PHE A 446 -13.45 -9.34 4.66
C PHE A 446 -13.17 -8.67 6.00
N LYS A 447 -14.12 -8.58 6.93
CA LYS A 447 -13.96 -8.03 8.28
C LYS A 447 -13.26 -6.66 8.27
N ASP A 448 -13.76 -5.75 7.44
CA ASP A 448 -13.23 -4.40 7.22
C ASP A 448 -11.83 -4.30 6.58
N ALA A 449 -11.18 -5.41 6.24
CA ALA A 449 -9.96 -5.38 5.43
C ALA A 449 -10.32 -5.10 3.97
N PRO A 450 -9.60 -4.18 3.29
CA PRO A 450 -9.85 -3.92 1.87
C PRO A 450 -9.75 -5.20 1.04
N ALA A 451 -10.74 -5.42 0.17
CA ALA A 451 -10.75 -6.54 -0.75
C ALA A 451 -9.96 -6.21 -2.02
N ASN A 452 -9.30 -7.20 -2.62
CA ASN A 452 -8.90 -7.09 -4.02
C ASN A 452 -10.16 -7.09 -4.90
N CYS A 453 -10.15 -6.35 -5.99
CA CYS A 453 -11.20 -6.36 -7.00
C CYS A 453 -10.58 -6.52 -8.39
N TRP A 454 -10.66 -7.72 -8.91
CA TRP A 454 -10.07 -8.06 -10.20
C TRP A 454 -11.13 -8.52 -11.21
N ILE A 455 -10.94 -8.12 -12.46
CA ILE A 455 -11.72 -8.60 -13.59
C ILE A 455 -10.78 -9.42 -14.48
N GLY A 456 -11.12 -10.68 -14.74
CA GLY A 456 -10.32 -11.60 -15.55
C GLY A 456 -9.22 -12.33 -14.81
N ARG A 457 -9.01 -12.07 -13.52
CA ARG A 457 -7.95 -12.69 -12.71
C ARG A 457 -8.52 -13.64 -11.67
N ALA A 458 -7.89 -14.81 -11.54
CA ALA A 458 -8.16 -15.76 -10.47
C ALA A 458 -7.68 -15.25 -9.11
N PRO A 459 -8.45 -15.51 -8.02
CA PRO A 459 -7.99 -15.23 -6.66
C PRO A 459 -6.91 -16.22 -6.18
N PHE A 460 -6.76 -17.37 -6.84
CA PHE A 460 -5.87 -18.44 -6.43
C PHE A 460 -4.60 -18.51 -7.28
N HIS A 461 -3.48 -18.86 -6.63
CA HIS A 461 -2.23 -19.10 -7.33
C HIS A 461 -2.31 -20.39 -8.19
N GLY A 462 -1.89 -20.29 -9.43
CA GLY A 462 -1.87 -21.43 -10.37
C GLY A 462 -3.13 -21.61 -11.20
N ASP A 463 -4.23 -20.96 -10.84
CA ASP A 463 -5.46 -20.96 -11.63
C ASP A 463 -5.31 -20.13 -12.92
N LYS A 464 -5.97 -20.58 -13.98
CA LYS A 464 -5.98 -19.88 -15.27
C LYS A 464 -6.72 -18.54 -15.15
N TYR A 465 -6.13 -17.49 -15.71
CA TYR A 465 -6.82 -16.21 -15.91
C TYR A 465 -7.84 -16.35 -17.02
N LEU A 466 -8.87 -15.52 -16.99
CA LEU A 466 -9.85 -15.46 -18.05
C LEU A 466 -9.24 -14.82 -19.30
N ALA A 467 -9.03 -15.60 -20.35
CA ALA A 467 -8.45 -15.14 -21.60
C ALA A 467 -9.51 -14.88 -22.66
N GLN A 468 -9.14 -14.18 -23.74
CA GLN A 468 -9.94 -14.00 -24.97
C GLN A 468 -11.41 -13.69 -24.68
N THR A 469 -11.64 -12.71 -23.77
CA THR A 469 -12.96 -12.33 -23.31
C THR A 469 -13.09 -10.81 -23.38
N ASP A 470 -14.20 -10.35 -23.95
CA ASP A 470 -14.58 -8.95 -24.03
C ASP A 470 -15.55 -8.61 -22.88
N ILE A 471 -15.38 -7.45 -22.24
CA ILE A 471 -16.23 -6.95 -21.19
C ILE A 471 -16.62 -5.52 -21.51
N SER A 472 -17.90 -5.27 -21.73
CA SER A 472 -18.41 -3.96 -22.16
C SER A 472 -18.93 -3.11 -21.00
N ASP A 473 -19.38 -3.76 -19.91
CA ASP A 473 -19.95 -3.06 -18.77
C ASP A 473 -19.71 -3.87 -17.47
N PHE A 474 -19.31 -3.16 -16.42
CA PHE A 474 -19.15 -3.70 -15.08
C PHE A 474 -19.71 -2.70 -14.08
N ARG A 475 -20.64 -3.12 -13.23
CA ARG A 475 -21.28 -2.25 -12.24
C ARG A 475 -21.38 -2.94 -10.89
N ILE A 476 -21.24 -2.16 -9.84
CA ILE A 476 -21.51 -2.55 -8.46
C ILE A 476 -22.57 -1.60 -7.91
N TYR A 477 -23.65 -2.14 -7.38
CA TYR A 477 -24.68 -1.42 -6.65
C TYR A 477 -24.50 -1.72 -5.17
N THR A 478 -24.46 -0.71 -4.32
CA THR A 478 -24.32 -0.86 -2.86
C THR A 478 -25.63 -1.26 -2.18
N TYR A 479 -26.55 -1.80 -2.94
CA TYR A 479 -27.86 -2.27 -2.50
C TYR A 479 -28.34 -3.43 -3.38
N ALA A 480 -29.27 -4.23 -2.87
CA ALA A 480 -29.98 -5.22 -3.67
C ALA A 480 -30.97 -4.49 -4.61
N VAL A 481 -30.71 -4.48 -5.92
CA VAL A 481 -31.61 -3.82 -6.91
C VAL A 481 -32.98 -4.48 -6.89
N SER A 482 -34.02 -3.65 -7.04
CA SER A 482 -35.41 -4.16 -7.09
C SER A 482 -35.67 -5.03 -8.34
N ASP A 483 -36.67 -5.88 -8.32
CA ASP A 483 -37.06 -6.68 -9.49
C ASP A 483 -37.43 -5.80 -10.70
N LYS A 484 -37.95 -4.59 -10.47
CA LYS A 484 -38.25 -3.62 -11.52
C LYS A 484 -36.94 -3.12 -12.17
N ASP A 485 -35.96 -2.74 -11.37
CA ASP A 485 -34.68 -2.23 -11.85
C ASP A 485 -33.85 -3.36 -12.47
N MET A 486 -33.92 -4.55 -11.93
CA MET A 486 -33.34 -5.75 -12.52
C MET A 486 -33.84 -5.96 -13.96
N ARG A 487 -35.16 -5.89 -14.19
CA ARG A 487 -35.73 -5.98 -15.55
C ARG A 487 -35.27 -4.85 -16.46
N GLN A 488 -35.02 -3.66 -15.93
CA GLN A 488 -34.51 -2.55 -16.70
C GLN A 488 -33.03 -2.75 -17.09
N LEU A 489 -32.19 -3.22 -16.16
CA LEU A 489 -30.80 -3.59 -16.42
C LEU A 489 -30.69 -4.63 -17.54
N MET A 490 -31.54 -5.66 -17.49
CA MET A 490 -31.59 -6.71 -18.52
C MET A 490 -32.00 -6.19 -19.89
N LYS A 491 -32.86 -5.16 -19.96
CA LYS A 491 -33.28 -4.52 -21.24
C LYS A 491 -32.15 -3.63 -21.80
N GLN A 492 -31.43 -2.88 -20.95
CA GLN A 492 -30.34 -2.01 -21.36
C GLN A 492 -29.18 -2.82 -21.95
N ALA A 493 -28.85 -3.95 -21.36
CA ALA A 493 -27.84 -4.86 -21.86
C ALA A 493 -28.16 -5.39 -23.27
N ARG A 494 -29.45 -5.69 -23.56
CA ARG A 494 -29.89 -6.12 -24.89
C ARG A 494 -29.80 -5.01 -25.94
N ALA A 495 -30.07 -3.75 -25.57
CA ALA A 495 -30.02 -2.61 -26.48
C ALA A 495 -28.61 -2.24 -26.89
N SER A 496 -27.63 -2.31 -26.00
CA SER A 496 -26.21 -2.05 -26.30
C SER A 496 -25.61 -3.06 -27.27
N VAL A 497 -26.12 -4.28 -27.31
CA VAL A 497 -25.70 -5.35 -28.25
C VAL A 497 -26.26 -5.13 -29.67
N SER A 498 -27.49 -4.63 -29.79
CA SER A 498 -28.14 -4.41 -31.10
C SER A 498 -27.54 -3.25 -31.88
N THR A 499 -27.02 -2.23 -31.19
CA THR A 499 -26.37 -1.06 -31.85
C THR A 499 -24.97 -1.38 -32.36
N SER A 500 -24.25 -2.36 -31.79
CA SER A 500 -22.93 -2.81 -32.30
C SER A 500 -23.01 -3.75 -33.50
N ALA A 501 -24.19 -4.40 -33.73
CA ALA A 501 -24.41 -5.29 -34.87
C ALA A 501 -24.87 -4.55 -36.15
N SER A 502 -25.42 -3.33 -36.03
CA SER A 502 -25.92 -2.54 -37.18
C SER A 502 -24.92 -1.57 -37.80
N GLY A 503 -23.67 -1.57 -37.34
CA GLY A 503 -22.58 -0.69 -37.83
C GLY A 503 -21.59 -1.37 -38.78
N ARG A 504 -21.88 -2.56 -39.30
CA ARG A 504 -21.06 -3.24 -40.32
C ARG A 504 -21.97 -3.78 -41.41
N GLU A 505 -22.38 -2.94 -42.31
CA GLU A 505 -22.72 -3.24 -43.70
C GLU A 505 -21.97 -2.27 -44.64
#